data_10672059a1db20704181039a81720cc8
#
_entry.id   10672059a1db20704181039a81720cc8
#
_cell.length_a   1.000
_cell.length_b   1.000
_cell.length_c   1.000
_cell.angle_alpha   90.00
_cell.angle_beta   90.00
_cell.angle_gamma   90.00
#
_symmetry.space_group_name_H-M   'P 1'
#
loop_
_entity.id
_entity.type
_entity.pdbx_description
1 polymer ?
#
loop_
_entity_poly.entity_id
_entity_poly.type
_entity_poly.pdbx_seq_one_letter_code
_entity_poly.pdbx_strand_id
1 'polypeptide(L)'
;MFRKLLPLSLAGLLMLQGCVGVLLAGGATTGVVVAKDRRTVTAQVDDQKIELNARHDLSERTDISRISHISINSNNGIVLLVGQTPHQKYSDEVRAMVERQEGVRKIYNEIKIEEPIGYDIRSNDSWITSKVRTMLIAEKHFDSSHVKVVTEDSQVFLMGLVTHDEGELAVEIARNVSGVEKVIRVFEYVQK
;
A
#
# COMPACT_ATOMS: atom_id res chain seq x y z
N MET A 1 6.10 48.18 21.60
CA MET A 1 4.93 47.33 21.35
C MET A 1 5.24 45.95 20.74
N PHE A 2 6.50 45.57 20.52
CA PHE A 2 6.94 44.33 19.84
C PHE A 2 7.26 43.12 20.75
N ARG A 3 7.17 43.28 22.08
CA ARG A 3 7.65 42.23 23.04
C ARG A 3 6.60 41.20 23.47
N LYS A 4 5.33 41.31 23.05
CA LYS A 4 4.24 40.41 23.45
C LYS A 4 3.78 39.41 22.34
N LEU A 5 4.34 39.51 21.12
CA LEU A 5 3.96 38.59 20.01
C LEU A 5 4.91 37.40 19.86
N LEU A 6 6.05 37.38 20.57
CA LEU A 6 7.03 36.29 20.49
C LEU A 6 6.57 34.94 21.11
N PRO A 7 5.79 34.92 22.21
CA PRO A 7 5.35 33.63 22.79
C PRO A 7 4.24 32.96 21.97
N LEU A 8 3.49 33.70 21.16
CA LEU A 8 2.37 33.14 20.39
C LEU A 8 2.86 32.39 19.13
N SER A 9 3.97 32.83 18.54
CA SER A 9 4.59 32.15 17.38
C SER A 9 5.33 30.88 17.79
N LEU A 10 5.86 30.80 19.00
CA LEU A 10 6.54 29.61 19.50
C LEU A 10 5.55 28.50 19.88
N ALA A 11 4.35 28.84 20.33
CA ALA A 11 3.29 27.88 20.63
C ALA A 11 2.72 27.19 19.37
N GLY A 12 2.69 27.91 18.24
CA GLY A 12 2.26 27.34 16.94
C GLY A 12 3.23 26.31 16.34
N LEU A 13 4.53 26.41 16.66
CA LEU A 13 5.54 25.50 16.13
C LEU A 13 5.59 24.15 16.85
N LEU A 14 5.04 24.06 18.07
CA LEU A 14 5.02 22.83 18.87
C LEU A 14 3.89 21.86 18.48
N MET A 15 2.93 22.30 17.69
CA MET A 15 1.80 21.43 17.23
C MET A 15 2.14 20.60 15.97
N LEU A 16 3.30 20.82 15.34
CA LEU A 16 3.73 20.05 14.16
C LEU A 16 4.60 18.81 14.49
N GLN A 17 4.84 18.53 15.76
CA GLN A 17 5.68 17.39 16.21
C GLN A 17 4.85 16.12 16.56
N GLY A 18 3.64 16.01 16.09
CA GLY A 18 2.86 14.80 16.25
C GLY A 18 3.28 13.74 15.24
N CYS A 19 4.07 12.77 15.66
CA CYS A 19 4.09 11.34 15.26
C CYS A 19 5.44 10.63 15.37
N VAL A 20 6.51 11.19 15.95
CA VAL A 20 7.82 10.46 16.03
C VAL A 20 8.30 10.19 17.47
N GLY A 21 7.52 10.48 18.49
CA GLY A 21 8.01 10.57 19.88
C GLY A 21 7.56 9.48 20.86
N VAL A 22 7.16 8.27 20.48
CA VAL A 22 6.66 7.27 21.47
C VAL A 22 7.53 6.02 21.64
N LEU A 23 8.74 5.97 21.12
CA LEU A 23 9.56 4.75 21.21
C LEU A 23 10.68 4.74 22.27
N LEU A 24 10.86 5.76 23.12
CA LEU A 24 12.00 5.80 24.05
C LEU A 24 11.67 6.29 25.48
N ALA A 25 10.52 5.95 26.04
CA ALA A 25 10.32 6.13 27.48
C ALA A 25 9.84 4.80 28.08
N GLY A 26 10.71 4.16 28.86
CA GLY A 26 10.48 2.89 29.49
C GLY A 26 9.31 2.89 30.46
N GLY A 27 8.57 1.78 30.48
CA GLY A 27 7.89 1.25 31.64
C GLY A 27 6.59 1.94 32.04
N ALA A 28 5.50 1.71 31.30
CA ALA A 28 4.17 1.64 31.87
C ALA A 28 3.27 0.89 30.87
N THR A 29 2.59 -0.14 31.34
CA THR A 29 1.67 -1.01 30.62
C THR A 29 0.38 -0.27 30.24
N THR A 30 0.46 0.59 29.25
CA THR A 30 -0.71 1.00 28.48
C THR A 30 -0.70 0.13 27.22
N GLY A 31 -1.70 -0.75 27.12
CA GLY A 31 -1.83 -1.67 26.00
C GLY A 31 -1.81 -0.94 24.69
N VAL A 32 -0.65 -0.90 24.05
CA VAL A 32 -0.55 -0.66 22.62
C VAL A 32 -1.25 -1.85 22.00
N VAL A 33 -2.44 -1.64 21.47
CA VAL A 33 -3.08 -2.60 20.57
C VAL A 33 -2.17 -2.62 19.34
N VAL A 34 -1.16 -3.48 19.37
CA VAL A 34 -0.41 -3.85 18.17
C VAL A 34 -1.47 -4.50 17.30
N ALA A 35 -1.83 -3.81 16.22
CA ALA A 35 -2.65 -4.41 15.19
C ALA A 35 -2.06 -5.80 14.91
N LYS A 36 -2.88 -6.84 15.06
CA LYS A 36 -2.43 -8.24 15.04
C LYS A 36 -2.24 -8.68 13.59
N ASP A 37 -1.31 -8.01 12.89
CA ASP A 37 -0.92 -8.43 11.54
C ASP A 37 -0.38 -9.88 11.63
N ARG A 38 -0.90 -10.76 10.80
CA ARG A 38 -0.49 -12.17 10.76
C ARG A 38 0.92 -12.36 10.23
N ARG A 39 1.45 -11.36 9.53
CA ARG A 39 2.83 -11.39 9.07
C ARG A 39 3.78 -11.17 10.23
N THR A 40 4.92 -11.84 10.20
CA THR A 40 6.02 -11.56 11.14
C THR A 40 6.55 -10.14 10.91
N VAL A 41 7.16 -9.55 11.94
CA VAL A 41 7.85 -8.25 11.80
C VAL A 41 8.93 -8.33 10.72
N THR A 42 9.64 -9.45 10.63
CA THR A 42 10.63 -9.71 9.59
C THR A 42 10.02 -9.65 8.20
N ALA A 43 8.89 -10.33 7.98
CA ALA A 43 8.19 -10.29 6.69
C ALA A 43 7.75 -8.87 6.30
N GLN A 44 7.30 -8.06 7.26
CA GLN A 44 6.94 -6.66 7.00
C GLN A 44 8.16 -5.81 6.60
N VAL A 45 9.31 -6.04 7.25
CA VAL A 45 10.57 -5.35 6.89
C VAL A 45 11.07 -5.81 5.52
N ASP A 46 10.96 -7.10 5.21
CA ASP A 46 11.37 -7.65 3.92
C ASP A 46 10.47 -7.14 2.78
N ASP A 47 9.16 -7.05 3.00
CA ASP A 47 8.23 -6.40 2.05
C ASP A 47 8.65 -4.95 1.74
N GLN A 48 9.01 -4.18 2.78
CA GLN A 48 9.48 -2.81 2.58
C GLN A 48 10.79 -2.75 1.79
N LYS A 49 11.75 -3.65 2.06
CA LYS A 49 13.00 -3.74 1.30
C LYS A 49 12.73 -4.06 -0.17
N ILE A 50 11.87 -5.05 -0.45
CA ILE A 50 11.47 -5.40 -1.82
C ILE A 50 10.94 -4.18 -2.54
N GLU A 51 9.97 -3.46 -1.92
CA GLU A 51 9.39 -2.27 -2.54
C GLU A 51 10.40 -1.15 -2.78
N LEU A 52 11.28 -0.86 -1.81
CA LEU A 52 12.28 0.19 -1.92
C LEU A 52 13.33 -0.12 -2.98
N ASN A 53 13.89 -1.34 -2.96
CA ASN A 53 14.92 -1.75 -3.90
C ASN A 53 14.36 -1.79 -5.33
N ALA A 54 13.19 -2.39 -5.53
CA ALA A 54 12.57 -2.47 -6.85
C ALA A 54 12.17 -1.10 -7.40
N ARG A 55 11.70 -0.17 -6.55
CA ARG A 55 11.44 1.23 -6.97
C ARG A 55 12.73 1.97 -7.29
N HIS A 56 13.79 1.73 -6.53
CA HIS A 56 15.11 2.29 -6.84
C HIS A 56 15.60 1.82 -8.20
N ASP A 57 15.63 0.50 -8.43
CA ASP A 57 16.05 -0.09 -9.70
C ASP A 57 15.22 0.43 -10.87
N LEU A 58 13.90 0.57 -10.69
CA LEU A 58 13.01 1.14 -11.72
C LEU A 58 13.32 2.62 -11.98
N SER A 59 13.68 3.40 -10.96
CA SER A 59 14.03 4.81 -11.12
C SER A 59 15.30 5.03 -11.93
N GLU A 60 16.26 4.12 -11.84
CA GLU A 60 17.49 4.13 -12.64
C GLU A 60 17.22 3.81 -14.13
N ARG A 61 16.11 3.13 -14.43
CA ARG A 61 15.66 2.84 -15.78
C ARG A 61 14.87 4.00 -16.36
N THR A 62 15.57 5.07 -16.71
CA THR A 62 14.96 6.31 -17.23
C THR A 62 14.22 6.11 -18.56
N ASP A 63 14.56 5.08 -19.32
CA ASP A 63 13.87 4.65 -20.53
C ASP A 63 12.46 4.10 -20.25
N ILE A 64 12.24 3.50 -19.06
CA ILE A 64 10.95 3.00 -18.63
C ILE A 64 10.21 4.05 -17.80
N SER A 65 10.86 4.61 -16.77
CA SER A 65 10.21 5.44 -15.76
C SER A 65 9.64 6.76 -16.30
N ARG A 66 10.16 7.26 -17.44
CA ARG A 66 9.66 8.49 -18.06
C ARG A 66 8.34 8.33 -18.83
N ILE A 67 8.08 7.15 -19.34
CA ILE A 67 6.94 6.87 -20.22
C ILE A 67 5.96 5.86 -19.62
N SER A 68 6.21 5.41 -18.42
CA SER A 68 5.39 4.43 -17.71
C SER A 68 4.99 4.96 -16.34
N HIS A 69 3.84 4.51 -15.86
CA HIS A 69 3.43 4.65 -14.48
C HIS A 69 3.30 3.26 -13.88
N ILE A 70 4.24 2.84 -13.05
CA ILE A 70 4.26 1.49 -12.47
C ILE A 70 4.41 1.59 -10.96
N SER A 71 3.49 0.95 -10.26
CA SER A 71 3.46 0.81 -8.81
C SER A 71 3.83 -0.61 -8.41
N ILE A 72 4.75 -0.73 -7.44
CA ILE A 72 5.26 -2.00 -6.92
C ILE A 72 4.81 -2.12 -5.47
N ASN A 73 4.06 -3.16 -5.16
CA ASN A 73 3.50 -3.41 -3.83
C ASN A 73 3.82 -4.83 -3.39
N SER A 74 4.35 -4.99 -2.18
CA SER A 74 4.66 -6.29 -1.59
C SER A 74 3.81 -6.58 -0.36
N ASN A 75 3.45 -7.84 -0.17
CA ASN A 75 2.79 -8.34 1.02
C ASN A 75 3.17 -9.81 1.22
N ASN A 76 3.92 -10.11 2.28
CA ASN A 76 4.47 -11.43 2.59
C ASN A 76 5.27 -12.05 1.41
N GLY A 77 6.08 -11.23 0.71
CA GLY A 77 6.85 -11.66 -0.46
C GLY A 77 6.03 -11.90 -1.74
N ILE A 78 4.71 -11.69 -1.68
CA ILE A 78 3.86 -11.63 -2.87
C ILE A 78 3.87 -10.21 -3.39
N VAL A 79 4.37 -10.01 -4.61
CA VAL A 79 4.49 -8.70 -5.23
C VAL A 79 3.39 -8.49 -6.27
N LEU A 80 2.73 -7.36 -6.17
CA LEU A 80 1.77 -6.86 -7.15
C LEU A 80 2.40 -5.71 -7.92
N LEU A 81 2.44 -5.85 -9.24
CA LEU A 81 2.81 -4.80 -10.19
C LEU A 81 1.55 -4.31 -10.86
N VAL A 82 1.25 -3.03 -10.73
CA VAL A 82 0.10 -2.36 -11.38
C VAL A 82 0.53 -1.07 -12.04
N GLY A 83 -0.28 -0.57 -12.94
CA GLY A 83 -0.03 0.67 -13.67
C GLY A 83 0.00 0.46 -15.16
N GLN A 84 0.64 1.37 -15.90
CA GLN A 84 0.62 1.39 -17.34
C GLN A 84 2.02 1.58 -17.94
N THR A 85 2.25 0.92 -19.05
CA THR A 85 3.42 1.14 -19.92
C THR A 85 3.04 0.96 -21.39
N PRO A 86 3.54 1.78 -22.33
CA PRO A 86 3.17 1.63 -23.74
C PRO A 86 3.73 0.39 -24.42
N HIS A 87 4.67 -0.33 -23.78
CA HIS A 87 5.37 -1.45 -24.41
C HIS A 87 5.41 -2.70 -23.52
N GLN A 88 4.99 -3.84 -24.07
CA GLN A 88 5.05 -5.14 -23.40
C GLN A 88 6.46 -5.45 -22.86
N LYS A 89 7.49 -5.15 -23.65
CA LYS A 89 8.89 -5.34 -23.26
C LYS A 89 9.21 -4.73 -21.89
N TYR A 90 8.69 -3.54 -21.58
CA TYR A 90 8.95 -2.86 -20.30
C TYR A 90 8.23 -3.52 -19.14
N SER A 91 7.01 -4.01 -19.34
CA SER A 91 6.31 -4.82 -18.36
C SER A 91 7.11 -6.09 -18.01
N ASP A 92 7.66 -6.77 -19.03
CA ASP A 92 8.45 -7.98 -18.84
C ASP A 92 9.79 -7.69 -18.12
N GLU A 93 10.45 -6.58 -18.47
CA GLU A 93 11.71 -6.16 -17.84
C GLU A 93 11.52 -5.77 -16.38
N VAL A 94 10.43 -5.04 -16.04
CA VAL A 94 10.10 -4.69 -14.66
C VAL A 94 9.78 -5.94 -13.85
N ARG A 95 9.01 -6.87 -14.40
CA ARG A 95 8.76 -8.16 -13.76
C ARG A 95 10.07 -8.90 -13.46
N ALA A 96 10.96 -9.02 -14.46
CA ALA A 96 12.24 -9.70 -14.30
C ALA A 96 13.18 -8.98 -13.30
N MET A 97 13.09 -7.65 -13.19
CA MET A 97 13.80 -6.85 -12.18
C MET A 97 13.31 -7.18 -10.78
N VAL A 98 12.01 -7.23 -10.58
CA VAL A 98 11.40 -7.55 -9.27
C VAL A 98 11.64 -9.00 -8.87
N GLU A 99 11.64 -9.93 -9.82
CA GLU A 99 11.89 -11.35 -9.55
C GLU A 99 13.29 -11.62 -8.97
N ARG A 100 14.25 -10.74 -9.23
CA ARG A 100 15.61 -10.83 -8.67
C ARG A 100 15.75 -10.28 -7.24
N GLN A 101 14.73 -9.61 -6.71
CA GLN A 101 14.77 -9.08 -5.34
C GLN A 101 14.70 -10.24 -4.33
N GLU A 102 15.55 -10.18 -3.31
CA GLU A 102 15.54 -11.14 -2.22
C GLU A 102 14.20 -11.11 -1.48
N GLY A 103 13.63 -12.28 -1.18
CA GLY A 103 12.37 -12.43 -0.48
C GLY A 103 11.12 -12.44 -1.37
N VAL A 104 11.25 -12.20 -2.68
CA VAL A 104 10.13 -12.33 -3.61
C VAL A 104 9.76 -13.79 -3.79
N ARG A 105 8.50 -14.12 -3.48
CA ARG A 105 7.95 -15.48 -3.55
C ARG A 105 7.05 -15.69 -4.78
N LYS A 106 6.30 -14.64 -5.14
CA LYS A 106 5.35 -14.66 -6.25
C LYS A 106 5.12 -13.24 -6.78
N ILE A 107 4.90 -13.13 -8.09
CA ILE A 107 4.58 -11.86 -8.74
C ILE A 107 3.25 -11.97 -9.46
N TYR A 108 2.35 -11.02 -9.17
CA TYR A 108 1.16 -10.72 -9.95
C TYR A 108 1.47 -9.51 -10.81
N ASN A 109 1.59 -9.72 -12.13
CA ASN A 109 1.86 -8.64 -13.07
C ASN A 109 0.55 -8.24 -13.75
N GLU A 110 -0.02 -7.13 -13.28
CA GLU A 110 -1.26 -6.53 -13.75
C GLU A 110 -0.97 -5.17 -14.44
N ILE A 111 0.26 -4.99 -14.94
CA ILE A 111 0.63 -3.82 -15.73
C ILE A 111 -0.13 -3.87 -17.05
N LYS A 112 -0.89 -2.82 -17.35
CA LYS A 112 -1.59 -2.66 -18.62
C LYS A 112 -0.67 -2.12 -19.69
N ILE A 113 -0.82 -2.61 -20.94
CA ILE A 113 -0.05 -2.12 -22.08
C ILE A 113 -0.84 -1.01 -22.75
N GLU A 114 -0.67 0.19 -22.21
CA GLU A 114 -1.34 1.41 -22.63
C GLU A 114 -0.55 2.65 -22.16
N GLU A 115 -0.91 3.83 -22.61
CA GLU A 115 -0.34 5.09 -22.10
C GLU A 115 -0.74 5.31 -20.62
N PRO A 116 0.16 5.92 -19.82
CA PRO A 116 -0.13 6.20 -18.41
C PRO A 116 -1.38 7.06 -18.21
N ILE A 117 -2.23 6.67 -17.27
CA ILE A 117 -3.41 7.43 -16.87
C ILE A 117 -3.06 8.80 -16.28
N GLY A 118 -3.97 9.76 -16.45
CA GLY A 118 -3.81 11.12 -15.97
C GLY A 118 -3.78 11.25 -14.44
N TYR A 119 -3.36 12.42 -13.98
CA TYR A 119 -3.31 12.71 -12.54
C TYR A 119 -4.70 12.71 -11.88
N ASP A 120 -5.73 13.12 -12.60
CA ASP A 120 -7.13 13.13 -12.16
C ASP A 120 -7.61 11.71 -11.81
N ILE A 121 -7.35 10.72 -12.67
CA ILE A 121 -7.70 9.31 -12.42
C ILE A 121 -6.94 8.79 -11.20
N ARG A 122 -5.62 9.02 -11.12
CA ARG A 122 -4.79 8.60 -9.98
C ARG A 122 -5.22 9.25 -8.66
N SER A 123 -5.68 10.50 -8.71
CA SER A 123 -6.25 11.18 -7.54
C SER A 123 -7.56 10.51 -7.09
N ASN A 124 -8.42 10.14 -8.04
CA ASN A 124 -9.63 9.37 -7.76
C ASN A 124 -9.31 7.99 -7.18
N ASP A 125 -8.29 7.28 -7.68
CA ASP A 125 -7.84 6.00 -7.14
C ASP A 125 -7.39 6.11 -5.67
N SER A 126 -6.68 7.19 -5.32
CA SER A 126 -6.30 7.48 -3.94
C SER A 126 -7.52 7.68 -3.04
N TRP A 127 -8.56 8.33 -3.57
CA TRP A 127 -9.83 8.52 -2.87
C TRP A 127 -10.60 7.21 -2.72
N ILE A 128 -10.66 6.37 -3.75
CA ILE A 128 -11.25 5.01 -3.70
C ILE A 128 -10.53 4.17 -2.64
N THR A 129 -9.20 4.14 -2.67
CA THR A 129 -8.39 3.43 -1.66
C THR A 129 -8.76 3.85 -0.24
N SER A 130 -8.88 5.15 -0.01
CA SER A 130 -9.24 5.71 1.31
C SER A 130 -10.63 5.27 1.75
N LYS A 131 -11.62 5.30 0.85
CA LYS A 131 -12.98 4.82 1.12
C LYS A 131 -13.01 3.33 1.46
N VAL A 132 -12.35 2.49 0.64
CA VAL A 132 -12.29 1.04 0.87
C VAL A 132 -11.67 0.75 2.23
N ARG A 133 -10.52 1.37 2.56
CA ARG A 133 -9.87 1.20 3.87
C ARG A 133 -10.78 1.62 5.02
N THR A 134 -11.47 2.74 4.90
CA THR A 134 -12.41 3.21 5.93
C THR A 134 -13.53 2.22 6.16
N MET A 135 -14.11 1.65 5.10
CA MET A 135 -15.17 0.65 5.21
C MET A 135 -14.67 -0.66 5.83
N LEU A 136 -13.46 -1.10 5.48
CA LEU A 136 -12.83 -2.28 6.10
C LEU A 136 -12.57 -2.07 7.60
N ILE A 137 -12.11 -0.87 8.00
CA ILE A 137 -11.89 -0.53 9.42
C ILE A 137 -13.21 -0.45 10.20
N ALA A 138 -14.28 0.01 9.56
CA ALA A 138 -15.59 0.14 10.18
C ALA A 138 -16.29 -1.21 10.42
N GLU A 139 -15.86 -2.29 9.74
CA GLU A 139 -16.42 -3.63 9.89
C GLU A 139 -15.98 -4.26 11.22
N LYS A 140 -16.94 -4.51 12.12
CA LYS A 140 -16.66 -4.94 13.50
C LYS A 140 -16.06 -6.36 13.60
N HIS A 141 -16.31 -7.21 12.62
CA HIS A 141 -15.91 -8.61 12.63
C HIS A 141 -14.73 -8.88 11.70
N PHE A 142 -14.02 -7.81 11.29
CA PHE A 142 -12.93 -7.85 10.35
C PHE A 142 -11.71 -7.10 10.88
N ASP A 143 -10.56 -7.78 10.94
CA ASP A 143 -9.30 -7.12 11.25
C ASP A 143 -8.67 -6.58 9.95
N SER A 144 -8.87 -5.29 9.72
CA SER A 144 -8.40 -4.62 8.51
C SER A 144 -6.87 -4.60 8.36
N SER A 145 -6.11 -4.90 9.43
CA SER A 145 -4.65 -5.00 9.37
C SER A 145 -4.16 -6.16 8.51
N HIS A 146 -5.01 -7.15 8.28
CA HIS A 146 -4.70 -8.31 7.43
C HIS A 146 -4.76 -8.01 5.93
N VAL A 147 -5.31 -6.86 5.52
CA VAL A 147 -5.54 -6.53 4.11
C VAL A 147 -4.88 -5.23 3.71
N LYS A 148 -4.01 -5.30 2.71
CA LYS A 148 -3.45 -4.16 1.99
C LYS A 148 -4.32 -3.86 0.77
N VAL A 149 -4.78 -2.62 0.65
CA VAL A 149 -5.60 -2.14 -0.46
C VAL A 149 -4.75 -1.32 -1.41
N VAL A 150 -4.77 -1.67 -2.68
CA VAL A 150 -4.15 -0.94 -3.79
C VAL A 150 -5.22 -0.66 -4.82
N THR A 151 -5.32 0.57 -5.30
CA THR A 151 -6.25 0.93 -6.40
C THR A 151 -5.47 1.48 -7.57
N GLU A 152 -5.78 0.99 -8.76
CA GLU A 152 -5.21 1.45 -10.02
C GLU A 152 -6.31 1.43 -11.08
N ASP A 153 -6.55 2.58 -11.72
CA ASP A 153 -7.56 2.77 -12.75
C ASP A 153 -8.94 2.20 -12.35
N SER A 154 -9.45 2.65 -11.19
CA SER A 154 -10.71 2.22 -10.55
C SER A 154 -10.79 0.72 -10.22
N GLN A 155 -9.71 -0.05 -10.41
CA GLN A 155 -9.63 -1.45 -10.01
C GLN A 155 -8.96 -1.57 -8.65
N VAL A 156 -9.63 -2.25 -7.72
CA VAL A 156 -9.14 -2.47 -6.35
C VAL A 156 -8.51 -3.84 -6.25
N PHE A 157 -7.25 -3.87 -5.88
CA PHE A 157 -6.49 -5.08 -5.57
C PHE A 157 -6.42 -5.23 -4.05
N LEU A 158 -6.87 -6.37 -3.55
CA LEU A 158 -6.82 -6.72 -2.14
C LEU A 158 -5.73 -7.77 -1.93
N MET A 159 -4.66 -7.38 -1.23
CA MET A 159 -3.54 -8.26 -0.87
C MET A 159 -3.61 -8.57 0.62
N GLY A 160 -3.10 -9.73 1.04
CA GLY A 160 -3.03 -10.02 2.47
C GLY A 160 -3.01 -11.50 2.79
N LEU A 161 -2.73 -11.78 4.05
CA LEU A 161 -2.72 -13.12 4.63
C LEU A 161 -4.05 -13.32 5.40
N VAL A 162 -5.05 -13.92 4.74
CA VAL A 162 -6.45 -13.96 5.20
C VAL A 162 -7.01 -15.37 5.21
N THR A 163 -8.05 -15.61 6.00
CA THR A 163 -8.91 -16.80 5.83
C THR A 163 -9.84 -16.62 4.63
N HIS A 164 -10.47 -17.69 4.16
CA HIS A 164 -11.45 -17.59 3.07
C HIS A 164 -12.60 -16.65 3.44
N ASP A 165 -13.14 -16.76 4.65
CA ASP A 165 -14.27 -15.93 5.11
C ASP A 165 -13.88 -14.43 5.14
N GLU A 166 -12.67 -14.11 5.61
CA GLU A 166 -12.15 -12.74 5.62
C GLU A 166 -11.94 -12.20 4.21
N GLY A 167 -11.39 -13.02 3.32
CA GLY A 167 -11.20 -12.65 1.92
C GLY A 167 -12.51 -12.35 1.21
N GLU A 168 -13.55 -13.18 1.40
CA GLU A 168 -14.88 -12.95 0.85
C GLU A 168 -15.51 -11.67 1.41
N LEU A 169 -15.42 -11.46 2.72
CA LEU A 169 -15.96 -10.26 3.37
C LEU A 169 -15.25 -9.00 2.86
N ALA A 170 -13.92 -9.02 2.74
CA ALA A 170 -13.15 -7.88 2.22
C ALA A 170 -13.56 -7.54 0.78
N VAL A 171 -13.77 -8.55 -0.06
CA VAL A 171 -14.25 -8.36 -1.45
C VAL A 171 -15.66 -7.78 -1.46
N GLU A 172 -16.56 -8.31 -0.61
CA GLU A 172 -17.94 -7.81 -0.51
C GLU A 172 -17.96 -6.32 -0.11
N ILE A 173 -17.15 -5.93 0.88
CA ILE A 173 -17.05 -4.54 1.30
C ILE A 173 -16.50 -3.68 0.15
N ALA A 174 -15.39 -4.09 -0.46
CA ALA A 174 -14.71 -3.29 -1.47
C ALA A 174 -15.58 -3.06 -2.73
N ARG A 175 -16.29 -4.07 -3.20
CA ARG A 175 -17.12 -3.96 -4.43
C ARG A 175 -18.32 -3.03 -4.27
N ASN A 176 -18.76 -2.78 -3.04
CA ASN A 176 -19.87 -1.86 -2.74
C ASN A 176 -19.43 -0.41 -2.56
N VAL A 177 -18.13 -0.13 -2.66
CA VAL A 177 -17.62 1.24 -2.54
C VAL A 177 -17.78 1.98 -3.87
N SER A 178 -18.42 3.14 -3.80
CA SER A 178 -18.63 3.99 -4.99
C SER A 178 -17.32 4.37 -5.67
N GLY A 179 -17.24 4.11 -6.97
CA GLY A 179 -16.08 4.35 -7.82
C GLY A 179 -15.23 3.09 -8.06
N VAL A 180 -15.51 1.99 -7.38
CA VAL A 180 -14.86 0.69 -7.65
C VAL A 180 -15.53 0.03 -8.84
N GLU A 181 -14.76 -0.24 -9.89
CA GLU A 181 -15.23 -0.94 -11.08
C GLU A 181 -14.96 -2.44 -11.01
N LYS A 182 -13.84 -2.83 -10.38
CA LYS A 182 -13.45 -4.23 -10.27
C LYS A 182 -12.67 -4.47 -8.97
N VAL A 183 -12.87 -5.64 -8.37
CA VAL A 183 -12.07 -6.10 -7.21
C VAL A 183 -11.29 -7.35 -7.61
N ILE A 184 -9.98 -7.32 -7.39
CA ILE A 184 -9.04 -8.40 -7.73
C ILE A 184 -8.42 -8.92 -6.44
N ARG A 185 -8.48 -10.24 -6.27
CA ARG A 185 -7.94 -10.95 -5.11
C ARG A 185 -6.48 -11.30 -5.34
N VAL A 186 -5.61 -10.78 -4.50
CA VAL A 186 -4.17 -11.11 -4.44
C VAL A 186 -3.85 -11.65 -3.04
N PHE A 187 -4.74 -12.48 -2.52
CA PHE A 187 -4.63 -13.05 -1.19
C PHE A 187 -3.73 -14.28 -1.13
N GLU A 188 -3.09 -14.47 0.00
CA GLU A 188 -2.59 -15.74 0.47
C GLU A 188 -3.55 -16.25 1.56
N TYR A 189 -4.07 -17.47 1.39
CA TYR A 189 -5.08 -18.02 2.31
C TYR A 189 -4.44 -18.84 3.40
N VAL A 190 -4.86 -18.59 4.65
CA VAL A 190 -4.51 -19.38 5.83
C VAL A 190 -5.71 -20.17 6.33
N GLN A 191 -5.43 -21.30 6.94
CA GLN A 191 -6.45 -22.06 7.66
C GLN A 191 -6.78 -21.35 8.99
N LYS A 192 -8.04 -21.49 9.43
CA LYS A 192 -8.47 -21.03 10.77
C LYS A 192 -7.77 -21.77 11.87
#